data_44d4272a648028ae89a7c08895ad1ad9
#
_entry.id   44d4272a648028ae89a7c08895ad1ad9
#
_cell.length_a   1.000
_cell.length_b   1.000
_cell.length_c   1.000
_cell.angle_alpha   90.00
_cell.angle_beta   90.00
_cell.angle_gamma   90.00
#
_symmetry.space_group_name_H-M   'P 1'
#
loop_
_entity.id
_entity.type
_entity.pdbx_description
1 polymer ?
#
loop_
_entity_poly.entity_id
_entity_poly.type
_entity_poly.pdbx_seq_one_letter_code
_entity_poly.pdbx_strand_id
1 'polypeptide(L)'
;MKFLLPFLLLPLLSLSQAPIGCDLLIINGRIVDGTGNGWYHGAIAIHQDRIQAIFRNSPGNTWQQTIRPVKIIDAKQCIVAPGFIDVHTHLEGDENKEPEAKNFIYDGVTTCITGNCGSSNVEVGRYLHWVDSLQTSINIGTLIGHNDVRKVVLGRANRDATPQELQRMETLVEKAMREGAVGLSTGLIYIPGTYSKTPEIIALARQAAKAGGVYATHMRDEGDSVALAIEEALTIGREAGIPVEISHFKLSGQQNWGRSKQTLAMIEQARKQGLEVAIDQYPYTASSTSISTLIPDEILADGQDSIRARLQRPAVRNYVTASIKNRLKKRGLKHLSYAVIASFAKDSTYNGKSIEEINLMKGNKHKVKNEADVVMDIVSRGGASAVFHGMGEEDVKRIMRYPFNMIASDASIRVLNVGVPHPRGYGTNAHVLAKYVREEKVILLEEAIRRMTSLPAQQFRIDARGLLLPGYYADIVIFDETKVQDRSTFDKPHAYTTGFEYVLVNGQLTVDKGLHTGKRAGKALYGPGTKSNN
;
A
#
# COMPACT_ATOMS: atom_id res chain seq x y z
N MET A 1 -2.57 83.48 22.42
CA MET A 1 -2.12 82.89 21.15
C MET A 1 -2.39 81.41 21.20
N LYS A 2 -3.45 80.94 20.48
CA LYS A 2 -3.76 79.52 20.34
C LYS A 2 -3.25 79.09 18.99
N PHE A 3 -2.28 78.18 19.00
CA PHE A 3 -1.76 77.52 17.77
C PHE A 3 -2.70 76.36 17.41
N LEU A 4 -3.40 76.46 16.27
CA LEU A 4 -4.07 75.36 15.61
C LEU A 4 -3.02 74.61 14.78
N LEU A 5 -2.78 73.35 15.10
CA LEU A 5 -2.04 72.42 14.26
C LEU A 5 -2.96 71.87 13.16
N PRO A 6 -2.62 71.95 11.87
CA PRO A 6 -3.40 71.30 10.82
C PRO A 6 -3.16 69.81 10.82
N PHE A 7 -4.22 69.00 11.00
CA PHE A 7 -4.20 67.54 10.79
C PHE A 7 -4.11 67.28 9.28
N LEU A 8 -2.94 66.82 8.82
CA LEU A 8 -2.75 66.31 7.46
C LEU A 8 -3.41 64.93 7.39
N LEU A 9 -4.59 64.79 6.77
CA LEU A 9 -5.16 63.51 6.32
C LEU A 9 -4.33 63.02 5.11
N LEU A 10 -3.40 62.09 5.33
CA LEU A 10 -2.79 61.32 4.27
C LEU A 10 -3.81 60.31 3.76
N PRO A 11 -4.14 60.26 2.46
CA PRO A 11 -4.97 59.22 1.91
C PRO A 11 -4.26 57.89 2.05
N LEU A 12 -4.87 56.93 2.78
CA LEU A 12 -4.49 55.52 2.76
C LEU A 12 -4.73 55.03 1.34
N LEU A 13 -3.67 55.07 0.51
CA LEU A 13 -3.61 54.32 -0.74
C LEU A 13 -3.72 52.84 -0.38
N SER A 14 -4.91 52.28 -0.50
CA SER A 14 -5.08 50.81 -0.51
C SER A 14 -4.33 50.31 -1.73
N LEU A 15 -3.15 49.76 -1.52
CA LEU A 15 -2.40 48.98 -2.51
C LEU A 15 -3.30 47.80 -2.88
N SER A 16 -4.06 47.93 -3.94
CA SER A 16 -4.73 46.79 -4.60
C SER A 16 -3.64 45.83 -5.00
N GLN A 17 -3.52 44.72 -4.31
CA GLN A 17 -2.61 43.65 -4.73
C GLN A 17 -2.98 43.21 -6.15
N ALA A 18 -2.01 43.15 -7.03
CA ALA A 18 -2.21 42.63 -8.39
C ALA A 18 -2.84 41.23 -8.34
N PRO A 19 -3.78 40.92 -9.24
CA PRO A 19 -4.39 39.61 -9.28
C PRO A 19 -3.37 38.50 -9.41
N ILE A 20 -3.49 37.46 -8.59
CA ILE A 20 -2.61 36.30 -8.61
C ILE A 20 -3.04 35.37 -9.75
N GLY A 21 -2.18 35.14 -10.74
CA GLY A 21 -2.40 34.15 -11.80
C GLY A 21 -2.28 32.71 -11.25
N CYS A 22 -3.15 31.81 -11.70
CA CYS A 22 -3.01 30.38 -11.47
C CYS A 22 -3.39 29.57 -12.72
N ASP A 23 -2.83 28.38 -12.85
CA ASP A 23 -3.08 27.52 -14.02
C ASP A 23 -4.46 26.87 -13.93
N LEU A 24 -4.84 26.46 -12.71
CA LEU A 24 -6.10 25.79 -12.44
C LEU A 24 -6.70 26.29 -11.12
N LEU A 25 -8.01 26.53 -11.14
CA LEU A 25 -8.80 26.87 -9.96
C LEU A 25 -9.91 25.84 -9.76
N ILE A 26 -9.93 25.18 -8.62
CA ILE A 26 -11.02 24.28 -8.20
C ILE A 26 -11.97 25.10 -7.32
N ILE A 27 -13.25 25.12 -7.67
CA ILE A 27 -14.29 25.89 -6.95
C ILE A 27 -15.47 25.00 -6.51
N ASN A 28 -16.29 25.49 -5.61
CA ASN A 28 -17.55 24.87 -5.17
C ASN A 28 -17.38 23.47 -4.60
N GLY A 29 -16.21 23.15 -4.02
CA GLY A 29 -15.94 21.86 -3.38
C GLY A 29 -16.18 21.88 -1.88
N ARG A 30 -16.47 20.71 -1.32
CA ARG A 30 -16.33 20.42 0.11
C ARG A 30 -14.92 19.90 0.33
N ILE A 31 -14.07 20.73 0.92
CA ILE A 31 -12.64 20.43 1.10
C ILE A 31 -12.45 19.59 2.37
N VAL A 32 -11.96 18.37 2.20
CA VAL A 32 -11.46 17.47 3.26
C VAL A 32 -9.94 17.46 3.13
N ASP A 33 -9.25 18.27 3.90
CA ASP A 33 -7.86 18.65 3.67
C ASP A 33 -6.80 17.59 4.07
N GLY A 34 -7.23 16.42 4.53
CA GLY A 34 -6.36 15.33 4.95
C GLY A 34 -5.94 15.39 6.42
N THR A 35 -6.31 16.40 7.17
CA THR A 35 -5.97 16.52 8.61
C THR A 35 -6.81 15.62 9.52
N GLY A 36 -7.96 15.12 9.04
CA GLY A 36 -8.98 14.45 9.85
C GLY A 36 -10.00 15.41 10.47
N ASN A 37 -9.86 16.73 10.25
CA ASN A 37 -10.84 17.73 10.66
C ASN A 37 -12.05 17.76 9.71
N GLY A 38 -13.17 18.30 10.20
CA GLY A 38 -14.40 18.46 9.42
C GLY A 38 -14.18 19.27 8.14
N TRP A 39 -14.91 18.94 7.07
CA TRP A 39 -14.84 19.61 5.78
C TRP A 39 -15.30 21.07 5.83
N TYR A 40 -14.88 21.87 4.87
CA TYR A 40 -15.31 23.24 4.67
C TYR A 40 -15.49 23.56 3.19
N HIS A 41 -16.33 24.57 2.88
CA HIS A 41 -16.45 25.09 1.51
C HIS A 41 -15.29 26.03 1.18
N GLY A 42 -14.75 25.87 -0.04
CA GLY A 42 -13.63 26.69 -0.46
C GLY A 42 -13.24 26.53 -1.93
N ALA A 43 -12.13 27.16 -2.28
CA ALA A 43 -11.50 27.04 -3.59
C ALA A 43 -10.00 26.77 -3.42
N ILE A 44 -9.40 26.08 -4.40
CA ILE A 44 -7.98 25.74 -4.43
C ILE A 44 -7.38 26.27 -5.71
N ALA A 45 -6.39 27.17 -5.61
CA ALA A 45 -5.61 27.66 -6.73
C ALA A 45 -4.32 26.82 -6.87
N ILE A 46 -4.03 26.37 -8.09
CA ILE A 46 -2.90 25.54 -8.44
C ILE A 46 -2.04 26.29 -9.46
N HIS A 47 -0.73 26.36 -9.20
CA HIS A 47 0.27 26.86 -10.14
C HIS A 47 1.35 25.81 -10.33
N GLN A 48 1.59 25.42 -11.59
CA GLN A 48 2.47 24.31 -11.94
C GLN A 48 2.10 23.01 -11.21
N ASP A 49 2.99 22.45 -10.42
CA ASP A 49 2.79 21.22 -9.68
C ASP A 49 2.38 21.44 -8.21
N ARG A 50 2.11 22.72 -7.80
CA ARG A 50 1.87 23.09 -6.40
C ARG A 50 0.51 23.71 -6.16
N ILE A 51 -0.02 23.47 -4.96
CA ILE A 51 -1.11 24.24 -4.38
C ILE A 51 -0.56 25.63 -4.05
N GLN A 52 -1.06 26.65 -4.74
CA GLN A 52 -0.62 28.04 -4.55
C GLN A 52 -1.36 28.70 -3.38
N ALA A 53 -2.66 28.48 -3.30
CA ALA A 53 -3.49 29.06 -2.25
C ALA A 53 -4.78 28.23 -2.03
N ILE A 54 -5.32 28.33 -0.82
CA ILE A 54 -6.64 27.77 -0.46
C ILE A 54 -7.47 28.89 0.12
N PHE A 55 -8.66 29.06 -0.41
CA PHE A 55 -9.62 30.09 0.00
C PHE A 55 -10.81 29.44 0.67
N ARG A 56 -11.02 29.73 1.95
CA ARG A 56 -12.25 29.34 2.65
C ARG A 56 -13.37 30.31 2.31
N ASN A 57 -14.55 29.79 2.01
CA ASN A 57 -15.73 30.64 1.83
C ASN A 57 -16.17 31.17 3.19
N SER A 58 -16.11 32.48 3.37
CA SER A 58 -16.58 33.19 4.56
C SER A 58 -17.25 34.49 4.16
N PRO A 59 -18.23 34.99 4.95
CA PRO A 59 -18.85 36.27 4.67
C PRO A 59 -17.81 37.40 4.54
N GLY A 60 -17.90 38.19 3.46
CA GLY A 60 -16.98 39.28 3.17
C GLY A 60 -15.65 38.86 2.51
N ASN A 61 -15.39 37.58 2.28
CA ASN A 61 -14.21 37.13 1.53
C ASN A 61 -14.44 37.29 0.02
N THR A 62 -13.62 38.13 -0.62
CA THR A 62 -13.72 38.51 -2.05
C THR A 62 -12.58 37.92 -2.88
N TRP A 63 -12.05 36.74 -2.51
CA TRP A 63 -10.93 36.10 -3.19
C TRP A 63 -11.12 35.95 -4.71
N GLN A 64 -12.38 35.86 -5.19
CA GLN A 64 -12.72 35.78 -6.61
C GLN A 64 -12.21 37.00 -7.41
N GLN A 65 -12.06 38.15 -6.76
CA GLN A 65 -11.53 39.37 -7.38
C GLN A 65 -10.00 39.37 -7.49
N THR A 66 -9.32 38.51 -6.69
CA THR A 66 -7.85 38.47 -6.58
C THR A 66 -7.20 37.38 -7.40
N ILE A 67 -7.98 36.46 -8.01
CA ILE A 67 -7.47 35.31 -8.77
C ILE A 67 -7.82 35.42 -10.26
N ARG A 68 -6.85 35.05 -11.10
CA ARG A 68 -7.01 34.96 -12.57
C ARG A 68 -6.60 33.57 -13.04
N PRO A 69 -7.54 32.59 -13.08
CA PRO A 69 -7.26 31.22 -13.51
C PRO A 69 -7.22 31.12 -15.04
N VAL A 70 -6.34 30.22 -15.56
CA VAL A 70 -6.36 29.79 -16.96
C VAL A 70 -7.50 28.78 -17.18
N LYS A 71 -7.70 27.84 -16.25
CA LYS A 71 -8.77 26.84 -16.27
C LYS A 71 -9.51 26.80 -14.94
N ILE A 72 -10.81 26.52 -14.99
CA ILE A 72 -11.64 26.32 -13.78
C ILE A 72 -12.24 24.92 -13.80
N ILE A 73 -12.20 24.24 -12.66
CA ILE A 73 -12.97 23.02 -12.38
C ILE A 73 -14.03 23.38 -11.32
N ASP A 74 -15.29 23.24 -11.68
CA ASP A 74 -16.40 23.31 -10.72
C ASP A 74 -16.59 21.91 -10.12
N ALA A 75 -16.26 21.75 -8.85
CA ALA A 75 -16.39 20.50 -8.11
C ALA A 75 -17.84 20.13 -7.78
N LYS A 76 -18.82 21.01 -8.04
CA LYS A 76 -20.28 20.76 -7.89
C LYS A 76 -20.66 20.10 -6.55
N GLN A 77 -20.12 20.62 -5.45
CA GLN A 77 -20.31 20.11 -4.09
C GLN A 77 -19.71 18.70 -3.83
N CYS A 78 -18.95 18.15 -4.76
CA CYS A 78 -18.16 16.95 -4.52
C CYS A 78 -17.10 17.17 -3.43
N ILE A 79 -16.61 16.08 -2.88
CA ILE A 79 -15.46 16.09 -1.97
C ILE A 79 -14.20 16.42 -2.78
N VAL A 80 -13.40 17.34 -2.26
CA VAL A 80 -12.07 17.67 -2.76
C VAL A 80 -11.07 17.26 -1.67
N ALA A 81 -10.24 16.28 -1.94
CA ALA A 81 -9.30 15.72 -0.97
C ALA A 81 -7.89 15.61 -1.57
N PRO A 82 -6.83 15.43 -0.74
CA PRO A 82 -5.52 15.06 -1.26
C PRO A 82 -5.60 13.75 -2.04
N GLY A 83 -4.74 13.58 -3.05
CA GLY A 83 -4.57 12.31 -3.74
C GLY A 83 -4.15 11.20 -2.77
N PHE A 84 -4.70 10.00 -2.95
CA PHE A 84 -4.47 8.89 -2.03
C PHE A 84 -3.06 8.34 -2.19
N ILE A 85 -2.48 7.91 -1.07
CA ILE A 85 -1.13 7.34 -0.96
C ILE A 85 -1.27 5.89 -0.53
N ASP A 86 -0.97 4.97 -1.43
CA ASP A 86 -0.95 3.54 -1.17
C ASP A 86 0.47 3.12 -0.77
N VAL A 87 0.68 2.81 0.50
CA VAL A 87 2.00 2.48 1.06
C VAL A 87 2.38 1.02 0.89
N HIS A 88 1.46 0.19 0.40
CA HIS A 88 1.70 -1.24 0.27
C HIS A 88 1.36 -1.74 -1.13
N THR A 89 2.36 -1.72 -2.00
CA THR A 89 2.20 -2.16 -3.38
C THR A 89 3.37 -3.04 -3.85
N HIS A 90 3.15 -3.75 -4.95
CA HIS A 90 4.10 -4.66 -5.60
C HIS A 90 4.13 -4.34 -7.09
N LEU A 91 4.79 -3.24 -7.47
CA LEU A 91 4.74 -2.71 -8.83
C LEU A 91 5.84 -3.26 -9.74
N GLU A 92 6.95 -3.72 -9.16
CA GLU A 92 8.19 -4.03 -9.87
C GLU A 92 7.98 -4.95 -11.08
N GLY A 93 8.22 -4.39 -12.26
CA GLY A 93 8.10 -5.07 -13.54
C GLY A 93 6.71 -5.01 -14.19
N ASP A 94 5.72 -4.41 -13.54
CA ASP A 94 4.39 -4.18 -14.12
C ASP A 94 4.22 -2.75 -14.65
N GLU A 95 5.05 -1.79 -14.22
CA GLU A 95 4.96 -0.37 -14.56
C GLU A 95 5.13 -0.11 -16.06
N ASN A 96 5.96 -0.89 -16.75
CA ASN A 96 6.16 -0.77 -18.19
C ASN A 96 5.07 -1.46 -19.01
N LYS A 97 4.29 -2.38 -18.42
CA LYS A 97 3.18 -3.05 -19.09
C LYS A 97 1.95 -2.15 -19.17
N GLU A 98 1.69 -1.42 -18.08
CA GLU A 98 0.56 -0.49 -17.94
C GLU A 98 1.01 0.80 -17.22
N PRO A 99 1.79 1.69 -17.88
CA PRO A 99 2.32 2.89 -17.22
C PRO A 99 1.24 3.90 -16.82
N GLU A 100 0.03 3.79 -17.37
CA GLU A 100 -1.12 4.57 -16.93
C GLU A 100 -1.64 4.15 -15.56
N ALA A 101 -1.29 2.96 -15.05
CA ALA A 101 -1.67 2.44 -13.74
C ALA A 101 -3.17 2.64 -13.42
N LYS A 102 -4.04 2.36 -14.41
CA LYS A 102 -5.47 2.68 -14.37
C LYS A 102 -6.20 2.14 -13.15
N ASN A 103 -5.80 0.95 -12.68
CA ASN A 103 -6.40 0.36 -11.49
C ASN A 103 -6.16 1.19 -10.22
N PHE A 104 -5.04 1.91 -10.13
CA PHE A 104 -4.75 2.82 -9.02
C PHE A 104 -5.36 4.20 -9.25
N ILE A 105 -5.13 4.80 -10.43
CA ILE A 105 -5.56 6.18 -10.66
C ILE A 105 -7.09 6.34 -10.63
N TYR A 106 -7.85 5.35 -11.10
CA TYR A 106 -9.31 5.36 -11.01
C TYR A 106 -9.82 5.10 -9.58
N ASP A 107 -9.01 4.54 -8.68
CA ASP A 107 -9.31 4.39 -7.25
C ASP A 107 -8.83 5.59 -6.41
N GLY A 108 -8.45 6.70 -7.07
CA GLY A 108 -8.00 7.94 -6.44
C GLY A 108 -6.55 7.92 -5.96
N VAL A 109 -5.79 6.86 -6.23
CA VAL A 109 -4.39 6.75 -5.81
C VAL A 109 -3.50 7.56 -6.75
N THR A 110 -2.74 8.49 -6.19
CA THR A 110 -1.78 9.35 -6.91
C THR A 110 -0.34 9.00 -6.58
N THR A 111 -0.12 8.23 -5.52
CA THR A 111 1.21 7.85 -5.02
C THR A 111 1.21 6.43 -4.50
N CYS A 112 2.20 5.63 -4.91
CA CYS A 112 2.43 4.27 -4.43
C CYS A 112 3.82 4.15 -3.82
N ILE A 113 3.93 3.36 -2.74
CA ILE A 113 5.20 2.87 -2.21
C ILE A 113 5.29 1.38 -2.51
N THR A 114 6.28 1.00 -3.31
CA THR A 114 6.56 -0.38 -3.66
C THR A 114 7.79 -0.94 -2.92
N GLY A 115 8.27 -2.11 -3.27
CA GLY A 115 9.38 -2.74 -2.55
C GLY A 115 8.95 -3.39 -1.24
N ASN A 116 7.67 -3.71 -1.08
CA ASN A 116 7.08 -4.29 0.12
C ASN A 116 7.39 -5.79 0.27
N CYS A 117 7.10 -6.34 1.44
CA CYS A 117 7.24 -7.77 1.78
C CYS A 117 8.64 -8.33 1.48
N GLY A 118 9.68 -7.49 1.60
CA GLY A 118 11.07 -7.90 1.39
C GLY A 118 11.50 -8.04 -0.08
N SER A 119 10.63 -7.72 -1.03
CA SER A 119 10.92 -7.85 -2.46
C SER A 119 11.01 -6.48 -3.12
N SER A 120 12.18 -6.16 -3.68
CA SER A 120 12.42 -4.90 -4.39
C SER A 120 13.54 -5.03 -5.41
N ASN A 121 13.73 -3.99 -6.22
CA ASN A 121 14.96 -3.84 -6.97
C ASN A 121 16.09 -3.41 -6.02
N VAL A 122 17.18 -4.18 -5.96
CA VAL A 122 18.32 -3.87 -5.05
C VAL A 122 19.11 -2.65 -5.53
N GLU A 123 19.12 -2.36 -6.85
CA GLU A 123 19.72 -1.16 -7.44
C GLU A 123 18.68 -0.02 -7.44
N VAL A 124 18.37 0.52 -6.26
CA VAL A 124 17.29 1.49 -6.02
C VAL A 124 17.45 2.75 -6.88
N GLY A 125 18.65 3.33 -6.96
CA GLY A 125 18.87 4.53 -7.76
C GLY A 125 18.57 4.30 -9.24
N ARG A 126 19.01 3.16 -9.78
CA ARG A 126 18.70 2.79 -11.17
C ARG A 126 17.21 2.60 -11.39
N TYR A 127 16.52 1.97 -10.43
CA TYR A 127 15.07 1.77 -10.51
C TYR A 127 14.31 3.10 -10.50
N LEU A 128 14.63 4.02 -9.59
CA LEU A 128 13.97 5.33 -9.50
C LEU A 128 14.21 6.18 -10.75
N HIS A 129 15.43 6.21 -11.29
CA HIS A 129 15.71 6.89 -12.57
C HIS A 129 14.92 6.27 -13.73
N TRP A 130 14.77 4.95 -13.74
CA TRP A 130 13.95 4.28 -14.74
C TRP A 130 12.47 4.65 -14.61
N VAL A 131 11.92 4.71 -13.39
CA VAL A 131 10.54 5.18 -13.12
C VAL A 131 10.32 6.58 -13.69
N ASP A 132 11.24 7.51 -13.45
CA ASP A 132 11.15 8.88 -14.00
C ASP A 132 11.15 8.88 -15.55
N SER A 133 11.95 8.02 -16.16
CA SER A 133 12.00 7.90 -17.64
C SER A 133 10.73 7.30 -18.24
N LEU A 134 10.04 6.45 -17.48
CA LEU A 134 8.84 5.74 -17.93
C LEU A 134 7.61 6.65 -17.97
N GLN A 135 7.58 7.71 -17.18
CA GLN A 135 6.44 8.62 -17.05
C GLN A 135 5.14 7.88 -16.74
N THR A 136 4.97 7.41 -15.53
CA THR A 136 3.74 6.77 -15.04
C THR A 136 2.66 7.80 -14.72
N SER A 137 1.40 7.36 -14.57
CA SER A 137 0.32 8.26 -14.12
C SER A 137 0.34 8.52 -12.62
N ILE A 138 1.10 7.74 -11.84
CA ILE A 138 1.19 7.83 -10.38
C ILE A 138 2.63 8.11 -9.94
N ASN A 139 2.83 8.75 -8.81
CA ASN A 139 4.14 8.86 -8.17
C ASN A 139 4.54 7.52 -7.56
N ILE A 140 5.82 7.15 -7.63
CA ILE A 140 6.32 5.86 -7.14
C ILE A 140 7.56 6.09 -6.28
N GLY A 141 7.48 5.68 -5.00
CA GLY A 141 8.64 5.48 -4.12
C GLY A 141 8.87 3.99 -3.88
N THR A 142 10.06 3.62 -3.37
CA THR A 142 10.37 2.21 -3.10
C THR A 142 11.06 2.00 -1.76
N LEU A 143 10.77 0.87 -1.13
CA LEU A 143 11.55 0.32 -0.02
C LEU A 143 12.70 -0.53 -0.59
N ILE A 144 13.76 -0.75 0.21
CA ILE A 144 14.73 -1.80 -0.05
C ILE A 144 14.29 -3.11 0.61
N GLY A 145 14.14 -4.17 -0.18
CA GLY A 145 13.64 -5.47 0.28
C GLY A 145 14.74 -6.34 0.86
N HIS A 146 14.61 -6.73 2.14
CA HIS A 146 15.55 -7.65 2.81
C HIS A 146 15.72 -8.98 2.08
N ASN A 147 14.61 -9.57 1.58
CA ASN A 147 14.66 -10.88 0.95
C ASN A 147 15.52 -10.86 -0.33
N ASP A 148 15.44 -9.80 -1.14
CA ASP A 148 16.27 -9.66 -2.33
C ASP A 148 17.72 -9.26 -1.99
N VAL A 149 17.95 -8.43 -0.97
CA VAL A 149 19.30 -8.18 -0.44
C VAL A 149 19.95 -9.49 0.03
N ARG A 150 19.22 -10.29 0.81
CA ARG A 150 19.69 -11.60 1.27
C ARG A 150 19.96 -12.55 0.11
N LYS A 151 19.07 -12.58 -0.88
CA LYS A 151 19.20 -13.41 -2.08
C LYS A 151 20.44 -13.06 -2.92
N VAL A 152 20.79 -11.78 -3.03
CA VAL A 152 22.01 -11.33 -3.72
C VAL A 152 23.28 -11.82 -3.01
N VAL A 153 23.26 -11.89 -1.67
CA VAL A 153 24.45 -12.23 -0.87
C VAL A 153 24.55 -13.72 -0.56
N LEU A 154 23.44 -14.38 -0.18
CA LEU A 154 23.40 -15.78 0.27
C LEU A 154 22.62 -16.71 -0.68
N GLY A 155 22.00 -16.20 -1.73
CA GLY A 155 21.07 -16.98 -2.53
C GLY A 155 19.81 -17.37 -1.73
N ARG A 156 19.36 -18.61 -1.90
CA ARG A 156 18.21 -19.17 -1.17
C ARG A 156 18.62 -20.18 -0.10
N ALA A 157 19.84 -20.06 0.41
CA ALA A 157 20.38 -20.99 1.41
C ALA A 157 19.64 -20.84 2.76
N ASN A 158 19.26 -21.99 3.34
CA ASN A 158 18.67 -22.06 4.67
C ASN A 158 19.77 -22.16 5.73
N ARG A 159 20.42 -21.05 6.03
CA ARG A 159 21.44 -20.89 7.07
C ARG A 159 21.56 -19.45 7.52
N ASP A 160 22.18 -19.23 8.66
CA ASP A 160 22.53 -17.87 9.11
C ASP A 160 23.57 -17.22 8.18
N ALA A 161 23.56 -15.90 8.11
CA ALA A 161 24.60 -15.12 7.44
C ALA A 161 25.91 -15.16 8.25
N THR A 162 27.05 -15.29 7.59
CA THR A 162 28.35 -15.03 8.22
C THR A 162 28.50 -13.53 8.52
N PRO A 163 29.42 -13.12 9.42
CA PRO A 163 29.67 -11.70 9.67
C PRO A 163 30.01 -10.89 8.41
N GLN A 164 30.77 -11.46 7.48
CA GLN A 164 31.12 -10.81 6.22
C GLN A 164 29.91 -10.67 5.28
N GLU A 165 29.04 -11.67 5.24
CA GLU A 165 27.80 -11.62 4.46
C GLU A 165 26.82 -10.60 5.05
N LEU A 166 26.70 -10.54 6.38
CA LEU A 166 25.89 -9.52 7.06
C LEU A 166 26.39 -8.10 6.75
N GLN A 167 27.70 -7.87 6.82
CA GLN A 167 28.32 -6.59 6.46
C GLN A 167 27.99 -6.20 5.00
N ARG A 168 28.02 -7.15 4.07
CA ARG A 168 27.65 -6.89 2.67
C ARG A 168 26.19 -6.50 2.53
N MET A 169 25.29 -7.16 3.26
CA MET A 169 23.86 -6.80 3.28
C MET A 169 23.65 -5.41 3.85
N GLU A 170 24.32 -5.07 4.96
CA GLU A 170 24.28 -3.71 5.55
C GLU A 170 24.72 -2.64 4.55
N THR A 171 25.82 -2.87 3.81
CA THR A 171 26.31 -1.96 2.77
C THR A 171 25.29 -1.78 1.62
N LEU A 172 24.59 -2.84 1.23
CA LEU A 172 23.54 -2.74 0.21
C LEU A 172 22.35 -1.90 0.69
N VAL A 173 21.91 -2.07 1.94
CA VAL A 173 20.83 -1.27 2.52
C VAL A 173 21.26 0.20 2.64
N GLU A 174 22.46 0.48 3.16
CA GLU A 174 23.00 1.84 3.24
C GLU A 174 23.05 2.52 1.87
N LYS A 175 23.56 1.82 0.83
CA LYS A 175 23.58 2.31 -0.55
C LYS A 175 22.17 2.64 -1.03
N ALA A 176 21.21 1.71 -0.87
CA ALA A 176 19.84 1.88 -1.30
C ALA A 176 19.16 3.10 -0.64
N MET A 177 19.39 3.30 0.65
CA MET A 177 18.88 4.48 1.37
C MET A 177 19.44 5.78 0.81
N ARG A 178 20.74 5.85 0.54
CA ARG A 178 21.38 7.04 -0.10
C ARG A 178 20.86 7.26 -1.53
N GLU A 179 20.48 6.21 -2.23
CA GLU A 179 19.93 6.26 -3.59
C GLU A 179 18.45 6.61 -3.64
N GLY A 180 17.76 6.70 -2.50
CA GLY A 180 16.38 7.17 -2.42
C GLY A 180 15.34 6.15 -1.95
N ALA A 181 15.73 5.01 -1.38
CA ALA A 181 14.77 4.15 -0.69
C ALA A 181 14.11 4.89 0.48
N VAL A 182 12.81 4.67 0.70
CA VAL A 182 12.06 5.28 1.81
C VAL A 182 12.25 4.50 3.12
N GLY A 183 12.79 3.29 3.07
CA GLY A 183 13.02 2.44 4.22
C GLY A 183 13.38 1.01 3.84
N LEU A 184 13.38 0.12 4.83
CA LEU A 184 13.63 -1.32 4.69
C LEU A 184 12.31 -2.09 4.77
N SER A 185 12.09 -3.07 3.88
CA SER A 185 10.98 -4.02 4.03
C SER A 185 11.44 -5.44 4.31
N THR A 186 10.60 -6.23 5.00
CA THR A 186 10.79 -7.67 5.16
C THR A 186 9.54 -8.45 4.80
N GLY A 187 9.73 -9.69 4.32
CA GLY A 187 8.67 -10.66 4.14
C GLY A 187 9.08 -11.98 4.79
N LEU A 188 8.82 -12.10 6.10
CA LEU A 188 9.41 -13.16 6.93
C LEU A 188 8.71 -14.52 6.81
N ILE A 189 7.65 -14.62 6.02
CA ILE A 189 7.05 -15.89 5.57
C ILE A 189 7.58 -16.34 4.22
N TYR A 190 8.34 -15.50 3.50
CA TYR A 190 8.83 -15.81 2.16
C TYR A 190 10.30 -16.18 2.18
N ILE A 191 10.70 -17.10 1.28
CA ILE A 191 12.10 -17.51 1.10
C ILE A 191 12.85 -16.45 0.28
N PRO A 192 14.06 -16.00 0.71
CA PRO A 192 14.84 -16.52 1.84
C PRO A 192 14.64 -15.80 3.18
N GLY A 193 13.71 -14.83 3.30
CA GLY A 193 13.47 -14.06 4.53
C GLY A 193 13.08 -14.93 5.73
N THR A 194 12.33 -16.02 5.51
CA THR A 194 11.92 -16.95 6.58
C THR A 194 13.10 -17.62 7.29
N TYR A 195 14.27 -17.70 6.66
CA TYR A 195 15.48 -18.28 7.24
C TYR A 195 16.29 -17.32 8.11
N SER A 196 15.99 -16.02 8.05
CA SER A 196 16.68 -15.01 8.86
C SER A 196 16.21 -15.02 10.31
N LYS A 197 17.13 -14.66 11.20
CA LYS A 197 16.85 -14.42 12.62
C LYS A 197 16.71 -12.92 12.89
N THR A 198 16.02 -12.57 13.96
CA THR A 198 15.77 -11.20 14.38
C THR A 198 17.03 -10.30 14.44
N PRO A 199 18.20 -10.77 14.94
CA PRO A 199 19.42 -9.93 14.94
C PRO A 199 19.90 -9.50 13.55
N GLU A 200 19.73 -10.34 12.51
CA GLU A 200 20.04 -9.96 11.13
C GLU A 200 19.16 -8.78 10.67
N ILE A 201 17.87 -8.86 10.95
CA ILE A 201 16.93 -7.78 10.57
C ILE A 201 17.24 -6.49 11.34
N ILE A 202 17.56 -6.58 12.63
CA ILE A 202 17.94 -5.42 13.44
C ILE A 202 19.17 -4.70 12.85
N ALA A 203 20.20 -5.47 12.43
CA ALA A 203 21.41 -4.90 11.84
C ALA A 203 21.09 -4.09 10.57
N LEU A 204 20.26 -4.63 9.68
CA LEU A 204 19.85 -3.97 8.45
C LEU A 204 18.90 -2.77 8.72
N ALA A 205 17.97 -2.92 9.66
CA ALA A 205 17.06 -1.84 10.06
C ALA A 205 17.80 -0.64 10.65
N ARG A 206 18.91 -0.86 11.37
CA ARG A 206 19.80 0.22 11.85
C ARG A 206 20.40 1.03 10.71
N GLN A 207 20.73 0.41 9.56
CA GLN A 207 21.23 1.16 8.41
C GLN A 207 20.12 2.05 7.81
N ALA A 208 18.89 1.53 7.71
CA ALA A 208 17.75 2.33 7.27
C ALA A 208 17.41 3.47 8.26
N ALA A 209 17.47 3.20 9.57
CA ALA A 209 17.25 4.20 10.63
C ALA A 209 18.21 5.39 10.56
N LYS A 210 19.50 5.15 10.31
CA LYS A 210 20.53 6.22 10.15
C LYS A 210 20.18 7.22 9.06
N ALA A 211 19.47 6.76 8.03
CA ALA A 211 19.02 7.59 6.91
C ALA A 211 17.59 8.14 7.09
N GLY A 212 16.99 7.98 8.27
CA GLY A 212 15.63 8.45 8.56
C GLY A 212 14.51 7.64 7.92
N GLY A 213 14.79 6.40 7.51
CA GLY A 213 13.81 5.50 6.87
C GLY A 213 12.82 4.86 7.84
N VAL A 214 11.89 4.06 7.27
CA VAL A 214 10.90 3.24 7.99
C VAL A 214 11.22 1.75 7.84
N TYR A 215 10.78 0.93 8.80
CA TYR A 215 10.79 -0.53 8.72
C TYR A 215 9.37 -1.03 8.45
N ALA A 216 9.12 -1.59 7.27
CA ALA A 216 7.85 -2.19 6.89
C ALA A 216 7.95 -3.72 6.88
N THR A 217 6.94 -4.43 7.42
CA THR A 217 7.07 -5.88 7.56
C THR A 217 5.81 -6.69 7.28
N HIS A 218 5.88 -7.59 6.29
CA HIS A 218 5.07 -8.79 6.31
C HIS A 218 5.63 -9.71 7.39
N MET A 219 4.91 -9.82 8.50
CA MET A 219 5.35 -10.55 9.69
C MET A 219 5.58 -12.03 9.42
N ARG A 220 6.30 -12.69 10.32
CA ARG A 220 6.63 -14.11 10.26
C ARG A 220 5.41 -15.05 10.37
N ASP A 221 4.35 -14.61 11.04
CA ASP A 221 3.08 -15.34 11.17
C ASP A 221 1.93 -14.34 11.38
N GLU A 222 0.84 -14.55 10.66
CA GLU A 222 -0.39 -13.74 10.76
C GLU A 222 -1.56 -14.55 11.32
N GLY A 223 -1.29 -15.72 11.87
CA GLY A 223 -2.26 -16.67 12.38
C GLY A 223 -1.99 -17.07 13.82
N ASP A 224 -1.64 -18.34 14.04
CA ASP A 224 -1.53 -18.94 15.38
C ASP A 224 -0.49 -18.24 16.26
N SER A 225 0.64 -17.81 15.69
CA SER A 225 1.77 -17.17 16.38
C SER A 225 1.82 -15.64 16.16
N VAL A 226 0.74 -15.02 15.73
CA VAL A 226 0.69 -13.59 15.39
C VAL A 226 1.22 -12.68 16.50
N ALA A 227 0.96 -12.99 17.78
CA ALA A 227 1.45 -12.17 18.89
C ALA A 227 2.99 -12.20 19.00
N LEU A 228 3.63 -13.34 18.74
CA LEU A 228 5.10 -13.44 18.69
C LEU A 228 5.68 -12.69 17.51
N ALA A 229 5.02 -12.74 16.36
CA ALA A 229 5.44 -12.02 15.17
C ALA A 229 5.32 -10.49 15.34
N ILE A 230 4.27 -10.02 16.00
CA ILE A 230 4.13 -8.60 16.39
C ILE A 230 5.27 -8.20 17.32
N GLU A 231 5.55 -8.99 18.37
CA GLU A 231 6.64 -8.68 19.32
C GLU A 231 8.01 -8.67 18.62
N GLU A 232 8.25 -9.55 17.64
CA GLU A 232 9.46 -9.51 16.80
C GLU A 232 9.56 -8.17 16.06
N ALA A 233 8.49 -7.72 15.41
CA ALA A 233 8.47 -6.44 14.69
C ALA A 233 8.71 -5.24 15.61
N LEU A 234 8.06 -5.22 16.78
CA LEU A 234 8.23 -4.17 17.79
C LEU A 234 9.65 -4.17 18.38
N THR A 235 10.24 -5.35 18.59
CA THR A 235 11.62 -5.49 19.07
C THR A 235 12.62 -4.94 18.02
N ILE A 236 12.43 -5.25 16.75
CA ILE A 236 13.24 -4.68 15.67
C ILE A 236 13.15 -3.15 15.69
N GLY A 237 11.94 -2.60 15.83
CA GLY A 237 11.75 -1.15 15.92
C GLY A 237 12.49 -0.50 17.07
N ARG A 238 12.37 -1.08 18.28
CA ARG A 238 13.05 -0.59 19.49
C ARG A 238 14.58 -0.67 19.38
N GLU A 239 15.09 -1.83 18.98
CA GLU A 239 16.53 -2.12 18.94
C GLU A 239 17.25 -1.39 17.81
N ALA A 240 16.57 -1.16 16.70
CA ALA A 240 17.13 -0.39 15.57
C ALA A 240 16.89 1.11 15.69
N GLY A 241 15.97 1.57 16.57
CA GLY A 241 15.59 2.98 16.67
C GLY A 241 14.87 3.49 15.42
N ILE A 242 13.98 2.68 14.83
CA ILE A 242 13.32 2.94 13.56
C ILE A 242 11.79 2.91 13.71
N PRO A 243 11.04 3.83 13.07
CA PRO A 243 9.60 3.70 12.96
C PRO A 243 9.19 2.39 12.29
N VAL A 244 8.13 1.76 12.80
CA VAL A 244 7.64 0.47 12.33
C VAL A 244 6.31 0.63 11.59
N GLU A 245 6.19 -0.04 10.47
CA GLU A 245 4.94 -0.29 9.78
C GLU A 245 4.70 -1.80 9.72
N ILE A 246 3.58 -2.27 10.29
CA ILE A 246 3.18 -3.67 10.20
C ILE A 246 2.19 -3.82 9.07
N SER A 247 2.65 -4.44 8.00
CA SER A 247 1.97 -4.53 6.71
C SER A 247 0.72 -5.40 6.76
N HIS A 248 -0.34 -4.97 6.02
CA HIS A 248 -1.61 -5.70 5.80
C HIS A 248 -2.11 -6.46 7.04
N PHE A 249 -2.20 -5.72 8.16
CA PHE A 249 -2.49 -6.26 9.48
C PHE A 249 -3.80 -7.05 9.52
N LYS A 250 -3.71 -8.33 9.84
CA LYS A 250 -4.85 -9.25 9.84
C LYS A 250 -4.69 -10.43 10.79
N LEU A 251 -5.78 -11.15 10.98
CA LEU A 251 -5.84 -12.44 11.69
C LEU A 251 -6.26 -13.50 10.69
N SER A 252 -5.33 -14.38 10.31
CA SER A 252 -5.57 -15.46 9.34
C SER A 252 -6.06 -16.74 10.01
N GLY A 253 -7.18 -17.29 9.48
CA GLY A 253 -7.79 -18.52 9.96
C GLY A 253 -8.87 -18.31 11.00
N GLN A 254 -9.99 -19.03 10.85
CA GLN A 254 -11.19 -18.87 11.69
C GLN A 254 -10.90 -19.04 13.19
N GLN A 255 -9.95 -19.91 13.55
CA GLN A 255 -9.52 -20.11 14.95
C GLN A 255 -8.89 -18.88 15.60
N ASN A 256 -8.47 -17.89 14.79
CA ASN A 256 -7.82 -16.66 15.24
C ASN A 256 -8.76 -15.45 15.22
N TRP A 257 -9.99 -15.58 14.71
CA TRP A 257 -10.94 -14.48 14.67
C TRP A 257 -11.24 -13.93 16.07
N GLY A 258 -11.41 -12.62 16.18
CA GLY A 258 -11.63 -11.90 17.43
C GLY A 258 -10.34 -11.50 18.16
N ARG A 259 -9.19 -12.06 17.83
CA ARG A 259 -7.91 -11.73 18.47
C ARG A 259 -7.37 -10.34 18.11
N SER A 260 -7.97 -9.66 17.12
CA SER A 260 -7.57 -8.29 16.76
C SER A 260 -7.65 -7.32 17.95
N LYS A 261 -8.51 -7.54 18.92
CA LYS A 261 -8.54 -6.76 20.17
C LYS A 261 -7.21 -6.84 20.94
N GLN A 262 -6.67 -8.06 21.08
CA GLN A 262 -5.40 -8.31 21.77
C GLN A 262 -4.22 -7.76 20.97
N THR A 263 -4.17 -8.02 19.66
CA THR A 263 -3.04 -7.62 18.81
C THR A 263 -2.95 -6.10 18.67
N LEU A 264 -4.08 -5.39 18.54
CA LEU A 264 -4.10 -3.93 18.56
C LEU A 264 -3.69 -3.34 19.91
N ALA A 265 -4.01 -4.01 21.03
CA ALA A 265 -3.55 -3.57 22.34
C ALA A 265 -2.02 -3.65 22.49
N MET A 266 -1.35 -4.62 21.82
CA MET A 266 0.12 -4.69 21.78
C MET A 266 0.72 -3.49 21.03
N ILE A 267 0.14 -3.12 19.88
CA ILE A 267 0.55 -1.94 19.12
C ILE A 267 0.37 -0.67 19.95
N GLU A 268 -0.79 -0.51 20.57
CA GLU A 268 -1.10 0.66 21.41
C GLU A 268 -0.15 0.76 22.62
N GLN A 269 0.21 -0.37 23.23
CA GLN A 269 1.18 -0.40 24.33
C GLN A 269 2.58 0.03 23.87
N ALA A 270 3.03 -0.44 22.70
CA ALA A 270 4.31 -0.02 22.11
C ALA A 270 4.34 1.49 21.83
N ARG A 271 3.24 2.04 21.29
CA ARG A 271 3.11 3.49 21.07
C ARG A 271 3.17 4.29 22.38
N LYS A 272 2.48 3.83 23.44
CA LYS A 272 2.57 4.46 24.77
C LYS A 272 3.98 4.44 25.37
N GLN A 273 4.80 3.49 24.95
CA GLN A 273 6.22 3.38 25.34
C GLN A 273 7.15 4.23 24.43
N GLY A 274 6.58 5.01 23.50
CA GLY A 274 7.33 5.93 22.64
C GLY A 274 7.78 5.35 21.31
N LEU A 275 7.43 4.09 20.96
CA LEU A 275 7.72 3.55 19.65
C LEU A 275 6.74 4.11 18.62
N GLU A 276 7.26 4.71 17.56
CA GLU A 276 6.46 5.11 16.40
C GLU A 276 6.09 3.85 15.60
N VAL A 277 4.85 3.39 15.72
CA VAL A 277 4.35 2.21 15.01
C VAL A 277 2.97 2.48 14.42
N ALA A 278 2.80 2.15 13.14
CA ALA A 278 1.54 2.15 12.41
C ALA A 278 1.31 0.78 11.76
N ILE A 279 0.11 0.56 11.29
CA ILE A 279 -0.27 -0.63 10.53
C ILE A 279 -0.93 -0.22 9.22
N ASP A 280 -0.97 -1.09 8.23
CA ASP A 280 -1.83 -0.93 7.07
C ASP A 280 -2.83 -2.08 6.94
N GLN A 281 -3.86 -1.87 6.13
CA GLN A 281 -4.94 -2.82 5.92
C GLN A 281 -5.59 -2.64 4.55
N TYR A 282 -5.91 -3.75 3.87
CA TYR A 282 -6.92 -3.77 2.80
C TYR A 282 -8.29 -4.20 3.36
N PRO A 283 -9.40 -3.63 2.85
CA PRO A 283 -10.74 -3.76 3.45
C PRO A 283 -11.49 -5.03 2.99
N TYR A 284 -10.85 -6.21 3.04
CA TYR A 284 -11.42 -7.47 2.54
C TYR A 284 -11.19 -8.62 3.50
N THR A 285 -12.01 -9.68 3.38
CA THR A 285 -11.97 -10.88 4.23
C THR A 285 -11.14 -12.03 3.65
N ALA A 286 -10.40 -11.78 2.58
CA ALA A 286 -9.46 -12.71 1.99
C ALA A 286 -8.10 -12.06 1.78
N SER A 287 -7.05 -12.87 1.76
CA SER A 287 -5.68 -12.47 1.41
C SER A 287 -5.30 -13.00 0.03
N SER A 288 -4.20 -12.49 -0.55
CA SER A 288 -3.67 -13.02 -1.80
C SER A 288 -2.15 -13.14 -1.72
N THR A 289 -1.64 -14.34 -1.99
CA THR A 289 -0.21 -14.63 -2.04
C THR A 289 0.07 -15.89 -2.88
N SER A 290 1.31 -16.41 -2.84
CA SER A 290 1.66 -17.64 -3.54
C SER A 290 1.00 -18.88 -2.93
N ILE A 291 0.51 -19.80 -3.77
CA ILE A 291 0.02 -21.12 -3.35
C ILE A 291 1.10 -21.93 -2.62
N SER A 292 2.37 -21.63 -2.86
CA SER A 292 3.51 -22.31 -2.22
C SER A 292 3.54 -22.13 -0.70
N THR A 293 2.84 -21.12 -0.13
CA THR A 293 2.68 -20.97 1.33
C THR A 293 1.93 -22.13 2.00
N LEU A 294 1.32 -23.02 1.22
CA LEU A 294 0.76 -24.28 1.72
C LEU A 294 1.80 -25.41 1.89
N ILE A 295 3.00 -25.24 1.33
CA ILE A 295 4.11 -26.19 1.41
C ILE A 295 5.04 -25.77 2.56
N PRO A 296 5.55 -26.71 3.40
CA PRO A 296 6.57 -26.39 4.41
C PRO A 296 7.83 -25.77 3.81
N ASP A 297 8.40 -24.76 4.48
CA ASP A 297 9.49 -23.92 3.96
C ASP A 297 10.75 -24.70 3.60
N GLU A 298 11.09 -25.75 4.38
CA GLU A 298 12.26 -26.60 4.14
C GLU A 298 12.19 -27.36 2.80
N ILE A 299 10.97 -27.57 2.26
CA ILE A 299 10.78 -28.19 0.95
C ILE A 299 11.05 -27.20 -0.18
N LEU A 300 10.85 -25.90 0.09
CA LEU A 300 10.97 -24.82 -0.89
C LEU A 300 12.39 -24.22 -0.99
N ALA A 301 13.36 -24.75 -0.24
CA ALA A 301 14.75 -24.28 -0.26
C ALA A 301 15.46 -24.62 -1.60
N ASP A 302 16.58 -23.91 -1.88
CA ASP A 302 17.58 -24.20 -2.92
C ASP A 302 17.07 -24.11 -4.38
N GLY A 303 15.91 -23.48 -4.61
CA GLY A 303 15.41 -23.17 -5.96
C GLY A 303 14.52 -24.25 -6.59
N GLN A 304 13.99 -23.93 -7.77
CA GLN A 304 12.88 -24.67 -8.39
C GLN A 304 13.20 -26.13 -8.74
N ASP A 305 14.44 -26.43 -9.16
CA ASP A 305 14.82 -27.80 -9.50
C ASP A 305 14.91 -28.67 -8.25
N SER A 306 15.43 -28.14 -7.15
CA SER A 306 15.45 -28.81 -5.85
C SER A 306 14.05 -29.05 -5.30
N ILE A 307 13.16 -28.09 -5.42
CA ILE A 307 11.73 -28.23 -5.07
C ILE A 307 11.10 -29.37 -5.87
N ARG A 308 11.28 -29.38 -7.19
CA ARG A 308 10.75 -30.42 -8.07
C ARG A 308 11.27 -31.80 -7.68
N ALA A 309 12.58 -31.94 -7.47
CA ALA A 309 13.18 -33.19 -7.06
C ALA A 309 12.69 -33.70 -5.69
N ARG A 310 12.52 -32.78 -4.71
CA ARG A 310 11.96 -33.13 -3.39
C ARG A 310 10.51 -33.58 -3.49
N LEU A 311 9.67 -32.87 -4.23
CA LEU A 311 8.25 -33.19 -4.40
C LEU A 311 7.97 -34.48 -5.18
N GLN A 312 8.98 -35.08 -5.84
CA GLN A 312 8.86 -36.43 -6.44
C GLN A 312 9.03 -37.55 -5.40
N ARG A 313 9.63 -37.29 -4.25
CA ARG A 313 9.91 -38.28 -3.21
C ARG A 313 8.65 -38.66 -2.44
N PRO A 314 8.24 -39.94 -2.34
CA PRO A 314 7.02 -40.34 -1.63
C PRO A 314 6.96 -39.87 -0.16
N ALA A 315 8.08 -39.93 0.56
CA ALA A 315 8.16 -39.48 1.95
C ALA A 315 7.87 -37.98 2.08
N VAL A 316 8.40 -37.13 1.17
CA VAL A 316 8.13 -35.69 1.14
C VAL A 316 6.68 -35.41 0.82
N ARG A 317 6.09 -36.11 -0.17
CA ARG A 317 4.65 -35.96 -0.50
C ARG A 317 3.74 -36.31 0.69
N ASN A 318 4.07 -37.39 1.41
CA ASN A 318 3.35 -37.78 2.62
C ASN A 318 3.46 -36.70 3.72
N TYR A 319 4.65 -36.14 3.90
CA TYR A 319 4.89 -35.06 4.86
C TYR A 319 4.09 -33.78 4.51
N VAL A 320 4.16 -33.31 3.27
CA VAL A 320 3.37 -32.15 2.79
C VAL A 320 1.87 -32.42 2.96
N THR A 321 1.39 -33.63 2.60
CA THR A 321 -0.01 -34.01 2.78
C THR A 321 -0.42 -33.97 4.26
N ALA A 322 0.42 -34.43 5.16
CA ALA A 322 0.17 -34.39 6.61
C ALA A 322 0.12 -32.93 7.12
N SER A 323 1.03 -32.08 6.66
CA SER A 323 1.06 -30.64 6.97
C SER A 323 -0.22 -29.94 6.54
N ILE A 324 -0.69 -30.15 5.29
CA ILE A 324 -1.94 -29.60 4.78
C ILE A 324 -3.14 -30.09 5.60
N LYS A 325 -3.23 -31.39 5.91
CA LYS A 325 -4.29 -31.96 6.75
C LYS A 325 -4.32 -31.31 8.14
N ASN A 326 -3.15 -31.12 8.76
CA ASN A 326 -3.08 -30.46 10.07
C ASN A 326 -3.53 -28.99 10.00
N ARG A 327 -3.14 -28.27 8.95
CA ARG A 327 -3.59 -26.88 8.70
C ARG A 327 -5.11 -26.81 8.55
N LEU A 328 -5.73 -27.71 7.76
CA LEU A 328 -7.18 -27.80 7.61
C LEU A 328 -7.88 -28.11 8.94
N LYS A 329 -7.35 -29.09 9.69
CA LYS A 329 -7.89 -29.43 11.02
C LYS A 329 -7.89 -28.23 11.97
N LYS A 330 -6.78 -27.46 12.04
CA LYS A 330 -6.69 -26.25 12.87
C LYS A 330 -7.70 -25.17 12.44
N ARG A 331 -7.97 -25.05 11.15
CA ARG A 331 -8.96 -24.11 10.58
C ARG A 331 -10.40 -24.59 10.67
N GLY A 332 -10.65 -25.80 11.14
CA GLY A 332 -12.00 -26.40 11.13
C GLY A 332 -12.53 -26.72 9.72
N LEU A 333 -11.64 -26.83 8.74
CA LEU A 333 -11.99 -27.06 7.33
C LEU A 333 -11.77 -28.53 6.94
N LYS A 334 -12.59 -29.00 5.99
CA LYS A 334 -12.50 -30.37 5.46
C LYS A 334 -11.69 -30.45 4.16
N HIS A 335 -11.70 -29.38 3.35
CA HIS A 335 -11.12 -29.31 2.02
C HIS A 335 -10.43 -27.97 1.77
N LEU A 336 -9.66 -27.87 0.66
CA LEU A 336 -8.95 -26.65 0.25
C LEU A 336 -9.82 -25.72 -0.62
N SER A 337 -11.13 -25.63 -0.33
CA SER A 337 -12.06 -24.71 -1.00
C SER A 337 -11.73 -23.23 -0.74
N TYR A 338 -11.06 -22.91 0.37
CA TYR A 338 -10.69 -21.56 0.74
C TYR A 338 -9.49 -21.00 -0.04
N ALA A 339 -8.77 -21.85 -0.79
CA ALA A 339 -7.60 -21.50 -1.60
C ALA A 339 -7.96 -21.51 -3.09
N VAL A 340 -8.13 -20.32 -3.68
CA VAL A 340 -8.58 -20.11 -5.07
C VAL A 340 -7.42 -19.62 -5.91
N ILE A 341 -7.13 -20.24 -7.05
CA ILE A 341 -6.04 -19.83 -7.94
C ILE A 341 -6.40 -18.51 -8.62
N ALA A 342 -5.59 -17.47 -8.39
CA ALA A 342 -5.75 -16.17 -9.03
C ALA A 342 -5.10 -16.13 -10.42
N SER A 343 -3.89 -16.70 -10.56
CA SER A 343 -3.18 -16.77 -11.83
C SER A 343 -2.19 -17.92 -11.83
N PHE A 344 -2.29 -18.79 -12.83
CA PHE A 344 -1.34 -19.87 -13.08
C PHE A 344 -0.92 -19.87 -14.55
N ALA A 345 0.28 -19.38 -14.82
CA ALA A 345 0.80 -19.20 -16.18
C ALA A 345 0.93 -20.50 -17.00
N LYS A 346 1.04 -21.67 -16.33
CA LYS A 346 1.18 -22.96 -16.99
C LYS A 346 -0.15 -23.64 -17.35
N ASP A 347 -1.27 -23.13 -16.78
CA ASP A 347 -2.61 -23.64 -17.08
C ASP A 347 -3.66 -22.64 -16.59
N SER A 348 -4.11 -21.78 -17.50
CA SER A 348 -5.10 -20.74 -17.19
C SER A 348 -6.49 -21.28 -16.88
N THR A 349 -6.79 -22.56 -17.17
CA THR A 349 -8.08 -23.17 -16.82
C THR A 349 -8.29 -23.30 -15.32
N TYR A 350 -7.23 -23.17 -14.52
CA TYR A 350 -7.28 -23.17 -13.06
C TYR A 350 -7.63 -21.79 -12.47
N ASN A 351 -7.50 -20.73 -13.24
CA ASN A 351 -7.78 -19.38 -12.74
C ASN A 351 -9.24 -19.23 -12.31
N GLY A 352 -9.46 -18.70 -11.11
CA GLY A 352 -10.77 -18.58 -10.48
C GLY A 352 -11.31 -19.88 -9.86
N LYS A 353 -10.54 -20.97 -9.87
CA LYS A 353 -10.93 -22.26 -9.27
C LYS A 353 -10.22 -22.50 -7.96
N SER A 354 -10.94 -23.03 -6.98
CA SER A 354 -10.34 -23.53 -5.74
C SER A 354 -9.53 -24.81 -6.00
N ILE A 355 -8.63 -25.12 -5.10
CA ILE A 355 -7.86 -26.39 -5.16
C ILE A 355 -8.78 -27.62 -5.12
N GLU A 356 -9.86 -27.53 -4.34
CA GLU A 356 -10.91 -28.56 -4.30
C GLU A 356 -11.58 -28.76 -5.67
N GLU A 357 -12.02 -27.68 -6.33
CA GLU A 357 -12.62 -27.72 -7.67
C GLU A 357 -11.65 -28.27 -8.72
N ILE A 358 -10.37 -27.82 -8.70
CA ILE A 358 -9.34 -28.34 -9.63
C ILE A 358 -9.15 -29.84 -9.43
N ASN A 359 -9.13 -30.31 -8.19
CA ASN A 359 -9.05 -31.75 -7.89
C ASN A 359 -10.23 -32.53 -8.53
N LEU A 360 -11.44 -32.03 -8.41
CA LEU A 360 -12.64 -32.65 -8.98
C LEU A 360 -12.66 -32.57 -10.52
N MET A 361 -12.27 -31.43 -11.10
CA MET A 361 -12.11 -31.25 -12.55
C MET A 361 -11.13 -32.27 -13.18
N LYS A 362 -10.12 -32.70 -12.44
CA LYS A 362 -9.18 -33.74 -12.85
C LYS A 362 -9.76 -35.17 -12.74
N GLY A 363 -11.02 -35.32 -12.32
CA GLY A 363 -11.66 -36.64 -12.11
C GLY A 363 -11.14 -37.39 -10.88
N ASN A 364 -10.42 -36.70 -9.98
CA ASN A 364 -9.87 -37.33 -8.79
C ASN A 364 -10.95 -37.55 -7.72
N LYS A 365 -10.71 -38.52 -6.81
CA LYS A 365 -11.56 -38.71 -5.63
C LYS A 365 -11.52 -37.45 -4.74
N HIS A 366 -12.66 -37.07 -4.14
CA HIS A 366 -12.79 -35.96 -3.22
C HIS A 366 -12.11 -36.25 -1.87
N LYS A 367 -10.78 -36.17 -1.85
CA LYS A 367 -9.94 -36.44 -0.69
C LYS A 367 -8.81 -35.41 -0.58
N VAL A 368 -8.52 -34.93 0.62
CA VAL A 368 -7.45 -33.99 0.92
C VAL A 368 -6.09 -34.44 0.38
N LYS A 369 -5.82 -35.74 0.34
CA LYS A 369 -4.58 -36.26 -0.28
C LYS A 369 -4.48 -35.82 -1.75
N ASN A 370 -5.55 -35.96 -2.53
CA ASN A 370 -5.54 -35.60 -3.94
C ASN A 370 -5.48 -34.08 -4.15
N GLU A 371 -6.11 -33.31 -3.28
CA GLU A 371 -5.98 -31.85 -3.26
C GLU A 371 -4.54 -31.41 -2.93
N ALA A 372 -3.88 -32.06 -1.98
CA ALA A 372 -2.46 -31.84 -1.69
C ALA A 372 -1.57 -32.20 -2.89
N ASP A 373 -1.92 -33.26 -3.64
CA ASP A 373 -1.23 -33.62 -4.88
C ASP A 373 -1.38 -32.51 -5.95
N VAL A 374 -2.55 -31.86 -6.05
CA VAL A 374 -2.77 -30.70 -6.94
C VAL A 374 -1.88 -29.51 -6.52
N VAL A 375 -1.81 -29.19 -5.22
CA VAL A 375 -0.92 -28.12 -4.72
C VAL A 375 0.54 -28.42 -5.08
N MET A 376 1.01 -29.65 -4.82
CA MET A 376 2.38 -30.06 -5.13
C MET A 376 2.68 -30.03 -6.63
N ASP A 377 1.71 -30.40 -7.49
CA ASP A 377 1.86 -30.29 -8.95
C ASP A 377 2.03 -28.83 -9.38
N ILE A 378 1.15 -27.94 -8.93
CA ILE A 378 1.24 -26.50 -9.24
C ILE A 378 2.59 -25.92 -8.79
N VAL A 379 3.04 -26.22 -7.56
CA VAL A 379 4.31 -25.73 -7.02
C VAL A 379 5.51 -26.31 -7.78
N SER A 380 5.47 -27.59 -8.16
CA SER A 380 6.52 -28.22 -8.98
C SER A 380 6.66 -27.61 -10.37
N ARG A 381 5.59 -27.00 -10.89
CA ARG A 381 5.51 -26.32 -12.20
C ARG A 381 5.80 -24.83 -12.13
N GLY A 382 6.27 -24.30 -10.99
CA GLY A 382 6.68 -22.90 -10.80
C GLY A 382 5.78 -22.09 -9.87
N GLY A 383 4.72 -22.68 -9.32
CA GLY A 383 3.77 -22.02 -8.41
C GLY A 383 2.71 -21.21 -9.14
N ALA A 384 1.78 -20.67 -8.36
CA ALA A 384 0.68 -19.83 -8.80
C ALA A 384 0.37 -18.79 -7.74
N SER A 385 -0.18 -17.64 -8.12
CA SER A 385 -0.82 -16.73 -7.16
C SER A 385 -2.21 -17.26 -6.79
N ALA A 386 -2.61 -17.08 -5.53
CA ALA A 386 -3.87 -17.56 -5.02
C ALA A 386 -4.52 -16.57 -4.05
N VAL A 387 -5.84 -16.60 -3.98
CA VAL A 387 -6.67 -15.89 -2.99
C VAL A 387 -7.03 -16.89 -1.89
N PHE A 388 -6.88 -16.46 -0.62
CA PHE A 388 -7.16 -17.30 0.55
C PHE A 388 -8.26 -16.67 1.40
N HIS A 389 -9.46 -17.25 1.36
CA HIS A 389 -10.59 -16.84 2.20
C HIS A 389 -10.37 -17.32 3.64
N GLY A 390 -10.30 -16.41 4.59
CA GLY A 390 -9.99 -16.83 5.98
C GLY A 390 -9.84 -15.71 7.00
N MET A 391 -10.30 -14.50 6.69
CA MET A 391 -10.35 -13.37 7.62
C MET A 391 -11.78 -13.09 8.06
N GLY A 392 -11.94 -12.61 9.29
CA GLY A 392 -13.25 -12.28 9.87
C GLY A 392 -13.61 -10.80 9.65
N GLU A 393 -14.85 -10.53 9.21
CA GLU A 393 -15.33 -9.15 8.95
C GLU A 393 -15.27 -8.26 10.21
N GLU A 394 -15.56 -8.81 11.40
CA GLU A 394 -15.50 -8.06 12.65
C GLU A 394 -14.07 -7.66 13.04
N ASP A 395 -13.06 -8.48 12.69
CA ASP A 395 -11.66 -8.11 12.84
C ASP A 395 -11.28 -7.01 11.83
N VAL A 396 -11.72 -7.12 10.57
CA VAL A 396 -11.53 -6.09 9.54
C VAL A 396 -12.06 -4.75 10.03
N LYS A 397 -13.30 -4.69 10.55
CA LYS A 397 -13.91 -3.47 11.09
C LYS A 397 -13.19 -2.95 12.33
N ARG A 398 -12.74 -3.84 13.23
CA ARG A 398 -12.01 -3.42 14.44
C ARG A 398 -10.66 -2.81 14.10
N ILE A 399 -9.91 -3.43 13.19
CA ILE A 399 -8.65 -2.92 12.69
C ILE A 399 -8.88 -1.58 11.97
N MET A 400 -9.92 -1.48 11.16
CA MET A 400 -10.29 -0.25 10.47
C MET A 400 -10.61 0.90 11.44
N ARG A 401 -11.11 0.66 12.64
CA ARG A 401 -11.33 1.71 13.64
C ARG A 401 -10.05 2.18 14.33
N TYR A 402 -8.93 1.45 14.18
CA TYR A 402 -7.68 1.82 14.84
C TYR A 402 -7.08 3.10 14.22
N PRO A 403 -6.78 4.15 15.02
CA PRO A 403 -6.39 5.46 14.48
C PRO A 403 -5.09 5.49 13.66
N PHE A 404 -4.17 4.55 13.91
CA PHE A 404 -2.89 4.43 13.22
C PHE A 404 -2.89 3.29 12.20
N ASN A 405 -4.05 3.00 11.63
CA ASN A 405 -4.23 2.06 10.54
C ASN A 405 -4.34 2.84 9.23
N MET A 406 -3.41 2.65 8.30
CA MET A 406 -3.44 3.17 6.94
C MET A 406 -4.29 2.26 6.05
N ILE A 407 -4.85 2.83 4.98
CA ILE A 407 -5.53 2.04 3.95
C ILE A 407 -4.53 1.79 2.82
N ALA A 408 -4.32 0.52 2.50
CA ALA A 408 -3.40 0.11 1.45
C ALA A 408 -3.98 -1.07 0.66
N SER A 409 -3.57 -1.25 -0.59
CA SER A 409 -4.17 -2.27 -1.46
C SER A 409 -3.49 -3.64 -1.40
N ASP A 410 -2.20 -3.66 -1.09
CA ASP A 410 -1.35 -4.86 -1.25
C ASP A 410 -1.49 -5.46 -2.67
N ALA A 411 -1.44 -4.57 -3.68
CA ALA A 411 -1.68 -4.92 -5.07
C ALA A 411 -0.53 -4.51 -6.00
N SER A 412 -0.57 -5.01 -7.24
CA SER A 412 0.28 -4.54 -8.34
C SER A 412 -0.53 -3.77 -9.39
N ILE A 413 0.14 -3.15 -10.35
CA ILE A 413 -0.51 -2.64 -11.55
C ILE A 413 -1.16 -3.82 -12.29
N ARG A 414 -2.41 -3.65 -12.70
CA ARG A 414 -3.22 -4.72 -13.27
C ARG A 414 -3.46 -4.49 -14.75
N VAL A 415 -3.13 -5.51 -15.53
CA VAL A 415 -3.60 -5.61 -16.93
C VAL A 415 -5.02 -6.16 -16.92
N LEU A 416 -5.93 -5.45 -17.56
CA LEU A 416 -7.35 -5.83 -17.59
C LEU A 416 -7.52 -7.21 -18.25
N ASN A 417 -8.42 -8.04 -17.69
CA ASN A 417 -8.76 -9.38 -18.18
C ASN A 417 -7.61 -10.43 -18.10
N VAL A 418 -6.58 -10.19 -17.28
CA VAL A 418 -5.51 -11.17 -17.05
C VAL A 418 -5.66 -11.82 -15.67
N GLY A 419 -5.91 -13.14 -15.64
CA GLY A 419 -6.14 -13.91 -14.42
C GLY A 419 -7.49 -13.63 -13.74
N VAL A 420 -7.63 -14.06 -12.50
CA VAL A 420 -8.74 -13.72 -11.60
C VAL A 420 -8.14 -13.19 -10.29
N PRO A 421 -7.59 -11.95 -10.31
CA PRO A 421 -6.89 -11.39 -9.17
C PRO A 421 -7.85 -11.04 -8.04
N HIS A 422 -7.30 -10.82 -6.84
CA HIS A 422 -8.04 -10.29 -5.72
C HIS A 422 -8.64 -8.91 -6.05
N PRO A 423 -9.91 -8.61 -5.70
CA PRO A 423 -10.58 -7.33 -6.02
C PRO A 423 -9.88 -6.10 -5.42
N ARG A 424 -9.06 -6.26 -4.37
CA ARG A 424 -8.26 -5.18 -3.77
C ARG A 424 -7.36 -4.45 -4.77
N GLY A 425 -7.01 -5.11 -5.88
CA GLY A 425 -6.20 -4.52 -6.93
C GLY A 425 -6.92 -3.46 -7.77
N TYR A 426 -8.24 -3.28 -7.58
CA TYR A 426 -9.03 -2.32 -8.38
C TYR A 426 -9.78 -1.29 -7.54
N GLY A 427 -10.19 -1.60 -6.31
CA GLY A 427 -11.13 -0.74 -5.61
C GLY A 427 -10.99 -0.69 -4.09
N THR A 428 -9.79 -0.78 -3.56
CA THR A 428 -9.54 -0.74 -2.11
C THR A 428 -10.08 0.54 -1.47
N ASN A 429 -9.76 1.71 -2.02
CA ASN A 429 -10.19 2.99 -1.44
C ASN A 429 -11.68 3.23 -1.65
N ALA A 430 -12.19 2.95 -2.87
CA ALA A 430 -13.62 3.05 -3.14
C ALA A 430 -14.44 2.11 -2.25
N HIS A 431 -13.94 0.89 -1.96
CA HIS A 431 -14.61 -0.05 -1.04
C HIS A 431 -14.70 0.51 0.39
N VAL A 432 -13.62 1.17 0.89
CA VAL A 432 -13.67 1.86 2.18
C VAL A 432 -14.71 2.97 2.15
N LEU A 433 -14.68 3.84 1.13
CA LEU A 433 -15.58 4.99 1.03
C LEU A 433 -17.05 4.57 0.87
N ALA A 434 -17.33 3.55 0.06
CA ALA A 434 -18.69 3.04 -0.16
C ALA A 434 -19.21 2.27 1.05
N LYS A 435 -18.56 1.15 1.38
CA LYS A 435 -19.04 0.22 2.40
C LYS A 435 -18.84 0.75 3.82
N TYR A 436 -17.60 1.10 4.18
CA TYR A 436 -17.27 1.36 5.59
C TYR A 436 -17.49 2.80 6.04
N VAL A 437 -17.54 3.75 5.10
CA VAL A 437 -17.90 5.15 5.41
C VAL A 437 -19.39 5.38 5.19
N ARG A 438 -19.87 5.22 3.94
CA ARG A 438 -21.25 5.59 3.56
C ARG A 438 -22.32 4.63 4.10
N GLU A 439 -22.14 3.32 3.88
CA GLU A 439 -23.16 2.31 4.17
C GLU A 439 -23.14 1.86 5.62
N GLU A 440 -22.01 1.39 6.12
CA GLU A 440 -21.90 0.80 7.45
C GLU A 440 -21.45 1.79 8.55
N LYS A 441 -20.96 2.98 8.17
CA LYS A 441 -20.53 4.06 9.09
C LYS A 441 -19.52 3.57 10.15
N VAL A 442 -18.58 2.74 9.75
CA VAL A 442 -17.53 2.17 10.60
C VAL A 442 -16.54 3.25 11.02
N ILE A 443 -16.19 4.16 10.09
CA ILE A 443 -15.34 5.34 10.30
C ILE A 443 -15.95 6.55 9.58
N LEU A 444 -15.57 7.75 10.01
CA LEU A 444 -15.98 9.00 9.35
C LEU A 444 -15.20 9.22 8.05
N LEU A 445 -15.78 10.00 7.13
CA LEU A 445 -15.16 10.34 5.85
C LEU A 445 -13.79 11.01 6.06
N GLU A 446 -13.72 11.99 6.94
CA GLU A 446 -12.50 12.76 7.21
C GLU A 446 -11.38 11.85 7.75
N GLU A 447 -11.76 10.88 8.59
CA GLU A 447 -10.80 9.90 9.11
C GLU A 447 -10.35 8.91 8.04
N ALA A 448 -11.24 8.47 7.15
CA ALA A 448 -10.88 7.64 6.00
C ALA A 448 -9.86 8.39 5.10
N ILE A 449 -10.14 9.66 4.76
CA ILE A 449 -9.23 10.47 3.95
C ILE A 449 -7.88 10.64 4.65
N ARG A 450 -7.84 10.94 5.95
CA ARG A 450 -6.58 11.05 6.71
C ARG A 450 -5.74 9.77 6.60
N ARG A 451 -6.36 8.60 6.67
CA ARG A 451 -5.70 7.28 6.61
C ARG A 451 -5.27 6.89 5.21
N MET A 452 -5.84 7.51 4.20
CA MET A 452 -5.46 7.35 2.79
C MET A 452 -4.44 8.39 2.34
N THR A 453 -4.12 9.42 3.16
CA THR A 453 -3.35 10.59 2.72
C THR A 453 -2.26 11.00 3.71
N SER A 454 -2.60 11.78 4.75
CA SER A 454 -1.58 12.36 5.65
C SER A 454 -0.93 11.33 6.58
N LEU A 455 -1.66 10.34 7.07
CA LEU A 455 -1.08 9.29 7.91
C LEU A 455 0.00 8.49 7.15
N PRO A 456 -0.26 7.95 5.93
CA PRO A 456 0.80 7.32 5.14
C PRO A 456 1.95 8.27 4.80
N ALA A 457 1.67 9.54 4.45
CA ALA A 457 2.72 10.51 4.17
C ALA A 457 3.65 10.74 5.38
N GLN A 458 3.08 10.83 6.59
CA GLN A 458 3.85 10.97 7.83
C GLN A 458 4.68 9.73 8.13
N GLN A 459 4.06 8.54 8.07
CA GLN A 459 4.71 7.28 8.41
C GLN A 459 5.90 6.99 7.48
N PHE A 460 5.75 7.24 6.18
CA PHE A 460 6.78 6.98 5.17
C PHE A 460 7.65 8.19 4.83
N ARG A 461 7.55 9.29 5.61
CA ARG A 461 8.37 10.51 5.44
C ARG A 461 8.26 11.10 4.02
N ILE A 462 7.06 11.09 3.43
CA ILE A 462 6.79 11.65 2.10
C ILE A 462 6.53 13.15 2.24
N ASP A 463 7.44 13.95 1.72
CA ASP A 463 7.40 15.40 1.88
C ASP A 463 6.34 16.07 0.99
N ALA A 464 5.70 17.08 1.57
CA ALA A 464 4.78 18.00 0.90
C ALA A 464 3.67 17.30 0.09
N ARG A 465 3.20 16.12 0.56
CA ARG A 465 2.06 15.36 0.01
C ARG A 465 1.12 14.92 1.14
N GLY A 466 -0.08 14.47 0.79
CA GLY A 466 -1.07 13.92 1.73
C GLY A 466 -1.88 14.97 2.49
N LEU A 467 -1.66 16.26 2.26
CA LEU A 467 -2.46 17.36 2.79
C LEU A 467 -2.75 18.40 1.71
N LEU A 468 -3.91 19.06 1.78
CA LEU A 468 -4.18 20.24 0.99
C LEU A 468 -3.68 21.47 1.77
N LEU A 469 -2.44 21.89 1.44
CA LEU A 469 -1.81 23.08 2.03
C LEU A 469 -1.06 23.87 0.94
N PRO A 470 -0.98 25.21 1.04
CA PRO A 470 -0.14 26.00 0.16
C PRO A 470 1.32 25.50 0.18
N GLY A 471 1.95 25.37 -1.00
CA GLY A 471 3.28 24.83 -1.19
C GLY A 471 3.35 23.31 -1.32
N TYR A 472 2.32 22.57 -0.98
CA TYR A 472 2.24 21.10 -1.19
C TYR A 472 2.03 20.78 -2.67
N TYR A 473 2.44 19.60 -3.11
CA TYR A 473 2.15 19.11 -4.44
C TYR A 473 0.64 19.02 -4.66
N ALA A 474 0.21 19.41 -5.85
CA ALA A 474 -1.20 19.37 -6.22
C ALA A 474 -1.58 17.96 -6.71
N ASP A 475 -1.48 16.98 -5.80
CA ASP A 475 -2.10 15.67 -5.93
C ASP A 475 -3.48 15.77 -5.28
N ILE A 476 -4.52 15.74 -6.10
CA ILE A 476 -5.89 16.05 -5.65
C ILE A 476 -6.87 15.08 -6.28
N VAL A 477 -7.81 14.58 -5.48
CA VAL A 477 -8.96 13.81 -5.96
C VAL A 477 -10.25 14.57 -5.73
N ILE A 478 -11.16 14.52 -6.69
CA ILE A 478 -12.51 15.06 -6.59
C ILE A 478 -13.50 13.94 -6.86
N PHE A 479 -14.35 13.62 -5.88
CA PHE A 479 -15.29 12.52 -5.99
C PHE A 479 -16.65 12.83 -5.37
N ASP A 480 -17.69 12.19 -5.92
CA ASP A 480 -19.04 12.23 -5.38
C ASP A 480 -19.19 11.13 -4.31
N GLU A 481 -19.25 11.51 -3.04
CA GLU A 481 -19.36 10.56 -1.92
C GLU A 481 -20.60 9.69 -1.98
N THR A 482 -21.64 10.12 -2.71
CA THR A 482 -22.89 9.37 -2.87
C THR A 482 -22.80 8.32 -3.99
N LYS A 483 -21.83 8.47 -4.92
CA LYS A 483 -21.68 7.64 -6.11
C LYS A 483 -20.39 6.82 -6.12
N VAL A 484 -19.39 7.21 -5.31
CA VAL A 484 -18.15 6.45 -5.26
C VAL A 484 -18.44 4.99 -4.91
N GLN A 485 -17.94 4.07 -5.77
CA GLN A 485 -18.26 2.65 -5.65
C GLN A 485 -17.15 1.80 -6.26
N ASP A 486 -16.73 0.77 -5.53
CA ASP A 486 -16.00 -0.35 -6.09
C ASP A 486 -16.94 -1.22 -6.93
N ARG A 487 -16.42 -1.75 -8.02
CA ARG A 487 -17.16 -2.64 -8.95
C ARG A 487 -16.55 -4.02 -9.03
N SER A 488 -15.35 -4.16 -8.49
CA SER A 488 -14.58 -5.39 -8.47
C SER A 488 -15.09 -6.34 -7.38
N THR A 489 -15.28 -7.62 -7.75
CA THR A 489 -15.65 -8.69 -6.81
C THR A 489 -14.68 -9.87 -6.95
N PHE A 490 -14.73 -10.85 -6.03
CA PHE A 490 -13.89 -12.05 -6.15
C PHE A 490 -14.17 -12.85 -7.43
N ASP A 491 -15.42 -12.88 -7.89
CA ASP A 491 -15.82 -13.59 -9.10
C ASP A 491 -15.59 -12.78 -10.38
N LYS A 492 -15.69 -11.45 -10.29
CA LYS A 492 -15.55 -10.51 -11.41
C LYS A 492 -14.61 -9.37 -11.00
N PRO A 493 -13.29 -9.64 -10.91
CA PRO A 493 -12.35 -8.69 -10.37
C PRO A 493 -11.98 -7.55 -11.33
N HIS A 494 -12.16 -7.72 -12.64
CA HIS A 494 -11.74 -6.76 -13.65
C HIS A 494 -12.77 -5.65 -13.87
N ALA A 495 -12.87 -4.74 -12.89
CA ALA A 495 -13.76 -3.60 -12.98
C ALA A 495 -13.15 -2.41 -12.24
N TYR A 496 -12.98 -1.29 -12.96
CA TYR A 496 -12.54 -0.04 -12.35
C TYR A 496 -13.65 0.55 -11.47
N THR A 497 -13.25 1.37 -10.50
CA THR A 497 -14.15 2.10 -9.62
C THR A 497 -14.91 3.19 -10.37
N THR A 498 -15.98 3.68 -9.78
CA THR A 498 -16.77 4.79 -10.30
C THR A 498 -16.92 5.88 -9.23
N GLY A 499 -17.27 7.11 -9.64
CA GLY A 499 -17.53 8.22 -8.75
C GLY A 499 -16.34 9.15 -8.49
N PHE A 500 -15.13 8.80 -8.98
CA PHE A 500 -14.00 9.72 -9.05
C PHE A 500 -14.10 10.56 -10.33
N GLU A 501 -14.47 11.83 -10.17
CA GLU A 501 -14.72 12.74 -11.29
C GLU A 501 -13.41 13.33 -11.85
N TYR A 502 -12.50 13.73 -10.95
CA TYR A 502 -11.22 14.32 -11.34
C TYR A 502 -10.09 13.77 -10.46
N VAL A 503 -8.95 13.49 -11.07
CA VAL A 503 -7.69 13.17 -10.37
C VAL A 503 -6.58 14.01 -10.98
N LEU A 504 -5.89 14.76 -10.12
CA LEU A 504 -4.70 15.52 -10.46
C LEU A 504 -3.48 14.84 -9.84
N VAL A 505 -2.42 14.74 -10.63
CA VAL A 505 -1.10 14.27 -10.18
C VAL A 505 -0.08 15.35 -10.53
N ASN A 506 0.64 15.84 -9.52
CA ASN A 506 1.60 16.94 -9.69
C ASN A 506 1.00 18.12 -10.49
N GLY A 507 -0.21 18.54 -10.15
CA GLY A 507 -0.94 19.65 -10.78
C GLY A 507 -1.51 19.34 -12.18
N GLN A 508 -1.25 18.17 -12.75
CA GLN A 508 -1.75 17.79 -14.07
C GLN A 508 -3.03 16.95 -13.94
N LEU A 509 -4.02 17.30 -14.73
CA LEU A 509 -5.30 16.59 -14.79
C LEU A 509 -5.13 15.24 -15.48
N THR A 510 -5.03 14.17 -14.71
CA THR A 510 -4.84 12.79 -15.18
C THR A 510 -6.18 12.09 -15.43
N VAL A 511 -7.20 12.37 -14.63
CA VAL A 511 -8.60 11.94 -14.88
C VAL A 511 -9.48 13.19 -14.99
N ASP A 512 -10.25 13.30 -16.06
CA ASP A 512 -11.21 14.37 -16.33
C ASP A 512 -12.61 13.76 -16.55
N LYS A 513 -13.56 14.07 -15.66
CA LYS A 513 -14.93 13.53 -15.66
C LYS A 513 -14.97 11.99 -15.74
N GLY A 514 -14.15 11.35 -14.92
CA GLY A 514 -14.08 9.89 -14.81
C GLY A 514 -13.31 9.19 -15.95
N LEU A 515 -12.69 9.92 -16.87
CA LEU A 515 -11.93 9.36 -17.99
C LEU A 515 -10.45 9.75 -17.90
N HIS A 516 -9.57 8.78 -18.11
CA HIS A 516 -8.13 9.03 -18.17
C HIS A 516 -7.77 9.89 -19.38
N THR A 517 -7.02 10.96 -19.18
CA THR A 517 -6.69 11.96 -20.21
C THR A 517 -5.52 11.58 -21.11
N GLY A 518 -4.83 10.48 -20.81
CA GLY A 518 -3.56 10.10 -21.43
C GLY A 518 -2.34 10.78 -20.80
N LYS A 519 -2.52 11.75 -19.90
CA LYS A 519 -1.40 12.41 -19.20
C LYS A 519 -0.82 11.50 -18.12
N ARG A 520 0.49 11.36 -18.14
CA ARG A 520 1.28 10.58 -17.20
C ARG A 520 2.27 11.52 -16.50
N ALA A 521 1.82 12.10 -15.37
CA ALA A 521 2.53 13.15 -14.64
C ALA A 521 3.23 12.66 -13.37
N GLY A 522 3.21 11.35 -13.12
CA GLY A 522 3.88 10.74 -11.97
C GLY A 522 5.39 10.88 -12.03
N LYS A 523 6.00 10.90 -10.87
CA LYS A 523 7.46 11.05 -10.67
C LYS A 523 7.96 10.00 -9.69
N ALA A 524 9.24 9.67 -9.78
CA ALA A 524 9.91 8.93 -8.72
C ALA A 524 9.96 9.77 -7.44
N LEU A 525 9.74 9.13 -6.30
CA LEU A 525 9.85 9.74 -4.98
C LEU A 525 11.12 9.25 -4.30
N TYR A 526 11.93 10.19 -3.88
CA TYR A 526 13.20 9.91 -3.22
C TYR A 526 13.05 10.03 -1.71
N GLY A 527 13.46 8.99 -0.99
CA GLY A 527 13.39 8.88 0.45
C GLY A 527 14.34 9.83 1.20
N PRO A 528 14.25 9.86 2.54
CA PRO A 528 14.93 10.85 3.37
C PRO A 528 16.46 10.78 3.29
N GLY A 529 17.06 9.63 2.97
CA GLY A 529 18.50 9.44 2.89
C GLY A 529 19.22 10.26 1.80
N THR A 530 18.48 10.75 0.79
CA THR A 530 19.05 11.63 -0.26
C THR A 530 19.31 13.05 0.21
N LYS A 531 18.68 13.51 1.30
CA LYS A 531 18.79 14.87 1.83
C LYS A 531 20.02 15.09 2.72
N SER A 532 20.65 14.03 3.18
CA SER A 532 21.83 14.12 4.06
C SER A 532 23.13 14.46 3.32
N ASN A 533 23.08 14.61 1.99
CA ASN A 533 24.24 14.90 1.13
C ASN A 533 24.28 16.35 0.59
N ASN A 534 23.42 17.27 1.11
CA ASN A 534 23.41 18.68 0.75
C ASN A 534 23.82 19.58 1.91
#